data_55b7c927a229f245a1320be7db63232b
#
_entry.id   55b7c927a229f245a1320be7db63232b
#
_cell.length_a   1.000
_cell.length_b   1.000
_cell.length_c   1.000
_cell.angle_alpha   90.00
_cell.angle_beta   90.00
_cell.angle_gamma   90.00
#
_symmetry.space_group_name_H-M   'P 1'
#
loop_
_entity.id
_entity.type
_entity.pdbx_description
1 polymer ?
#
loop_
_entity_poly.entity_id
_entity_poly.type
_entity_poly.pdbx_seq_one_letter_code
_entity_poly.pdbx_strand_id
1 'polypeptide(L)'
;MESGVLYPEIAFHMSAKSVTLLDILKEQKASKYSGGIYHKTQIDLTYNSNHIEGSRLTHDQTRYIFETNTIGVEKEVLNVDDVIETANHFRCIDMIIDHAKASLTEKFIKELHLVLKNGTSDSRKDWFAVGDYKK
;
A
#
# COMPACT_ATOMS: atom_id res chain seq x y z
N MET A 1 0.75 -24.89 -7.32
CA MET A 1 0.56 -24.37 -7.69
C MET A 1 0.35 -24.10 -8.16
N GLU A 2 0.55 -24.19 -8.31
CA GLU A 2 0.45 -23.84 -8.85
C GLU A 2 0.13 -23.34 -9.39
N SER A 3 -0.01 -23.18 -9.36
CA SER A 3 -0.31 -22.71 -9.96
C SER A 3 -0.33 -22.11 -10.74
N GLY A 4 -0.60 -22.57 -11.34
CA GLY A 4 -0.49 -22.04 -12.67
C GLY A 4 -0.53 -20.55 -12.78
N VAL A 5 -0.30 -19.92 -11.71
CA VAL A 5 -0.37 -18.47 -11.63
C VAL A 5 0.97 -17.80 -11.89
N LEU A 6 2.00 -18.60 -12.04
CA LEU A 6 3.32 -18.04 -12.30
C LEU A 6 3.45 -17.58 -13.74
N TYR A 7 3.97 -16.39 -13.92
CA TYR A 7 4.31 -15.90 -15.24
C TYR A 7 5.58 -16.59 -15.72
N PRO A 8 5.76 -16.75 -17.02
CA PRO A 8 6.93 -17.48 -17.54
C PRO A 8 8.27 -16.93 -17.05
N GLU A 9 8.41 -15.62 -16.96
CA GLU A 9 9.67 -15.04 -16.51
C GLU A 9 9.92 -15.32 -15.02
N ILE A 10 8.86 -15.39 -14.23
CA ILE A 10 8.99 -15.71 -12.81
C ILE A 10 9.36 -17.18 -12.64
N ALA A 11 8.71 -18.06 -13.40
CA ALA A 11 9.00 -19.48 -13.36
C ALA A 11 10.44 -19.76 -13.74
N PHE A 12 10.95 -19.05 -14.75
CA PHE A 12 12.33 -19.22 -15.20
C PHE A 12 13.30 -18.83 -14.07
N HIS A 13 13.07 -17.71 -13.42
CA HIS A 13 13.90 -17.28 -12.30
C HIS A 13 13.89 -18.27 -11.17
N MET A 14 12.72 -18.84 -10.87
CA MET A 14 12.61 -19.78 -9.77
C MET A 14 13.35 -21.07 -10.04
N SER A 15 13.47 -21.48 -11.29
CA SER A 15 14.22 -22.67 -11.63
C SER A 15 15.73 -22.43 -11.66
N ALA A 16 16.15 -21.18 -11.85
CA ALA A 16 17.57 -20.84 -11.88
C ALA A 16 18.13 -20.56 -10.49
N LYS A 17 17.30 -20.01 -9.60
CA LYS A 17 17.69 -19.71 -8.23
C LYS A 17 16.44 -19.50 -7.39
N SER A 18 16.60 -19.56 -6.07
CA SER A 18 15.49 -19.34 -5.18
C SER A 18 15.04 -17.88 -5.24
N VAL A 19 13.78 -17.65 -5.62
CA VAL A 19 13.19 -16.33 -5.73
C VAL A 19 11.95 -16.30 -4.84
N THR A 20 11.93 -15.38 -3.89
CA THR A 20 10.80 -15.26 -2.97
C THR A 20 9.79 -14.25 -3.51
N LEU A 21 8.57 -14.28 -2.97
CA LEU A 21 7.56 -13.27 -3.27
C LEU A 21 8.10 -11.88 -2.97
N LEU A 22 8.82 -11.74 -1.85
CA LEU A 22 9.39 -10.47 -1.47
C LEU A 22 10.37 -9.94 -2.52
N ASP A 23 11.20 -10.83 -3.08
CA ASP A 23 12.14 -10.43 -4.13
C ASP A 23 11.40 -9.92 -5.36
N ILE A 24 10.30 -10.56 -5.71
CA ILE A 24 9.48 -10.14 -6.86
C ILE A 24 8.87 -8.77 -6.58
N LEU A 25 8.33 -8.57 -5.39
CA LEU A 25 7.74 -7.28 -5.02
C LEU A 25 8.78 -6.17 -5.05
N LYS A 26 9.98 -6.43 -4.54
CA LYS A 26 11.05 -5.43 -4.53
C LYS A 26 11.50 -5.08 -5.94
N GLU A 27 11.62 -6.07 -6.79
CA GLU A 27 12.03 -5.85 -8.17
C GLU A 27 10.99 -5.03 -8.94
N GLN A 28 9.71 -5.38 -8.81
CA GLN A 28 8.65 -4.66 -9.50
C GLN A 28 8.48 -3.25 -8.97
N LYS A 29 8.68 -3.05 -7.66
CA LYS A 29 8.65 -1.71 -7.08
C LYS A 29 9.77 -0.86 -7.68
N ALA A 30 10.97 -1.39 -7.74
CA ALA A 30 12.13 -0.66 -8.25
C ALA A 30 12.03 -0.34 -9.74
N SER A 31 11.51 -1.27 -10.52
CA SER A 31 11.37 -1.10 -11.98
C SER A 31 10.10 -0.35 -12.36
N LYS A 32 9.21 -0.12 -11.41
CA LYS A 32 7.90 0.51 -11.65
C LYS A 32 7.08 -0.27 -12.67
N TYR A 33 7.19 -1.59 -12.62
CA TYR A 33 6.50 -2.47 -13.55
C TYR A 33 4.99 -2.39 -13.35
N SER A 34 4.26 -2.04 -14.41
CA SER A 34 2.82 -1.90 -14.37
C SER A 34 2.14 -3.23 -14.65
N GLY A 35 1.08 -3.50 -13.88
CA GLY A 35 0.26 -4.69 -14.11
C GLY A 35 0.77 -5.96 -13.47
N GLY A 36 1.87 -5.89 -12.72
CA GLY A 36 2.39 -7.04 -12.02
C GLY A 36 1.81 -7.20 -10.63
N ILE A 37 2.38 -8.12 -9.87
CA ILE A 37 1.86 -8.45 -8.54
C ILE A 37 2.04 -7.30 -7.54
N TYR A 38 3.13 -6.53 -7.66
CA TYR A 38 3.32 -5.35 -6.82
C TYR A 38 2.22 -4.31 -7.07
N HIS A 39 1.97 -4.02 -8.35
CA HIS A 39 0.95 -3.05 -8.76
C HIS A 39 -0.42 -3.46 -8.23
N LYS A 40 -0.77 -4.73 -8.43
CA LYS A 40 -2.06 -5.26 -7.99
C LYS A 40 -2.18 -5.25 -6.48
N THR A 41 -1.12 -5.65 -5.77
CA THR A 41 -1.14 -5.69 -4.30
C THR A 41 -1.34 -4.31 -3.72
N GLN A 42 -0.67 -3.29 -4.25
CA GLN A 42 -0.82 -1.92 -3.78
C GLN A 42 -2.29 -1.48 -3.85
N ILE A 43 -2.91 -1.71 -5.00
CA ILE A 43 -4.28 -1.25 -5.21
C ILE A 43 -5.28 -2.05 -4.40
N ASP A 44 -5.21 -3.38 -4.49
CA ASP A 44 -6.20 -4.25 -3.85
C ASP A 44 -6.12 -4.18 -2.33
N LEU A 45 -4.92 -4.24 -1.78
CA LEU A 45 -4.75 -4.20 -0.32
C LEU A 45 -5.19 -2.87 0.25
N THR A 46 -4.82 -1.77 -0.40
CA THR A 46 -5.20 -0.44 0.05
C THR A 46 -6.71 -0.26 -0.04
N TYR A 47 -7.32 -0.66 -1.14
CA TYR A 47 -8.77 -0.55 -1.29
C TYR A 47 -9.49 -1.36 -0.21
N ASN A 48 -9.10 -2.62 -0.05
CA ASN A 48 -9.79 -3.49 0.90
C ASN A 48 -9.65 -2.99 2.33
N SER A 49 -8.46 -2.57 2.73
CA SER A 49 -8.22 -2.07 4.08
C SER A 49 -9.03 -0.81 4.36
N ASN A 50 -9.02 0.13 3.43
CA ASN A 50 -9.75 1.39 3.62
C ASN A 50 -11.26 1.18 3.57
N HIS A 51 -11.73 0.28 2.71
CA HIS A 51 -13.16 0.00 2.61
C HIS A 51 -13.70 -0.56 3.92
N ILE A 52 -12.95 -1.45 4.55
CA ILE A 52 -13.32 -2.01 5.85
C ILE A 52 -13.44 -0.91 6.90
N GLU A 53 -12.60 0.12 6.80
CA GLU A 53 -12.60 1.22 7.76
C GLU A 53 -13.59 2.34 7.39
N GLY A 54 -14.39 2.14 6.35
CA GLY A 54 -15.46 3.06 6.02
C GLY A 54 -15.16 4.05 4.90
N SER A 55 -14.04 3.93 4.23
CA SER A 55 -13.74 4.80 3.09
C SER A 55 -14.75 4.56 1.96
N ARG A 56 -15.15 5.62 1.30
CA ARG A 56 -16.09 5.56 0.19
C ARG A 56 -15.41 5.55 -1.18
N LEU A 57 -14.08 5.59 -1.21
CA LEU A 57 -13.37 5.52 -2.48
C LEU A 57 -13.60 4.16 -3.12
N THR A 58 -13.83 4.16 -4.42
CA THR A 58 -14.01 2.94 -5.19
C THR A 58 -12.66 2.30 -5.50
N HIS A 59 -12.70 1.06 -5.95
CA HIS A 59 -11.49 0.38 -6.40
C HIS A 59 -10.84 1.15 -7.56
N ASP A 60 -11.67 1.63 -8.51
CA ASP A 60 -11.15 2.40 -9.64
C ASP A 60 -10.51 3.71 -9.20
N GLN A 61 -11.11 4.40 -8.23
CA GLN A 61 -10.53 5.63 -7.71
C GLN A 61 -9.20 5.35 -7.00
N THR A 62 -9.14 4.27 -6.24
CA THR A 62 -7.90 3.86 -5.57
C THR A 62 -6.81 3.56 -6.60
N ARG A 63 -7.15 2.82 -7.65
CA ARG A 63 -6.22 2.52 -8.73
C ARG A 63 -5.74 3.79 -9.43
N TYR A 64 -6.65 4.70 -9.68
CA TYR A 64 -6.34 5.95 -10.36
C TYR A 64 -5.33 6.79 -9.55
N ILE A 65 -5.54 6.86 -8.25
CA ILE A 65 -4.61 7.58 -7.36
C ILE A 65 -3.24 6.94 -7.43
N PHE A 66 -3.18 5.62 -7.37
CA PHE A 66 -1.89 4.93 -7.41
C PHE A 66 -1.16 5.14 -8.73
N GLU A 67 -1.88 5.03 -9.84
CA GLU A 67 -1.26 5.06 -11.16
C GLU A 67 -0.92 6.46 -11.62
N THR A 68 -1.71 7.46 -11.24
CA THR A 68 -1.57 8.80 -11.79
C THR A 68 -1.36 9.89 -10.75
N ASN A 69 -1.47 9.55 -9.48
CA ASN A 69 -1.42 10.52 -8.37
C ASN A 69 -2.48 11.61 -8.52
N THR A 70 -3.61 11.27 -9.14
CA THR A 70 -4.75 12.17 -9.29
C THR A 70 -6.03 11.41 -8.94
N ILE A 71 -7.14 12.13 -8.86
CA ILE A 71 -8.43 11.52 -8.63
C ILE A 71 -9.47 12.20 -9.51
N GLY A 72 -10.27 11.37 -10.19
CA GLY A 72 -11.38 11.90 -10.98
C GLY A 72 -12.61 12.02 -10.10
N VAL A 73 -13.21 13.20 -10.10
CA VAL A 73 -14.40 13.48 -9.33
C VAL A 73 -15.46 14.04 -10.26
N GLU A 74 -16.62 13.39 -10.27
CA GLU A 74 -17.76 13.88 -11.04
C GLU A 74 -18.96 13.98 -10.12
N LYS A 75 -19.35 15.19 -9.78
CA LYS A 75 -20.59 15.44 -9.02
C LYS A 75 -20.65 14.73 -7.67
N GLU A 76 -19.51 14.31 -7.14
CA GLU A 76 -19.45 13.67 -5.83
C GLU A 76 -18.69 14.54 -4.85
N VAL A 77 -19.08 14.42 -3.58
CA VAL A 77 -18.30 15.02 -2.50
C VAL A 77 -17.42 13.91 -1.93
N LEU A 78 -16.11 14.11 -1.98
CA LEU A 78 -15.16 13.15 -1.44
C LEU A 78 -14.62 13.64 -0.11
N ASN A 79 -14.39 12.70 0.79
CA ASN A 79 -13.73 12.99 2.05
C ASN A 79 -12.23 13.12 1.79
N VAL A 80 -11.67 14.27 2.12
CA VAL A 80 -10.24 14.54 1.88
C VAL A 80 -9.38 13.53 2.63
N ASP A 81 -9.78 13.17 3.85
CA ASP A 81 -9.02 12.18 4.63
C ASP A 81 -8.96 10.82 3.92
N ASP A 82 -10.03 10.41 3.24
CA ASP A 82 -10.01 9.15 2.50
C ASP A 82 -8.94 9.16 1.42
N VAL A 83 -8.81 10.27 0.71
CA VAL A 83 -7.81 10.41 -0.36
C VAL A 83 -6.40 10.41 0.23
N ILE A 84 -6.20 11.18 1.30
CA ILE A 84 -4.89 11.27 1.95
C ILE A 84 -4.47 9.92 2.53
N GLU A 85 -5.39 9.22 3.19
CA GLU A 85 -5.07 7.91 3.78
C GLU A 85 -4.77 6.88 2.70
N THR A 86 -5.45 6.97 1.55
CA THR A 86 -5.15 6.09 0.44
C THR A 86 -3.71 6.28 -0.04
N ALA A 87 -3.29 7.51 -0.25
CA ALA A 87 -1.93 7.79 -0.66
C ALA A 87 -0.92 7.36 0.42
N ASN A 88 -1.26 7.58 1.68
CA ASN A 88 -0.41 7.17 2.80
C ASN A 88 -0.29 5.65 2.87
N HIS A 89 -1.36 4.93 2.56
CA HIS A 89 -1.34 3.48 2.56
C HIS A 89 -0.33 2.93 1.56
N PHE A 90 -0.27 3.53 0.37
CA PHE A 90 0.70 3.10 -0.63
C PHE A 90 2.13 3.24 -0.09
N ARG A 91 2.41 4.34 0.62
CA ARG A 91 3.72 4.53 1.23
C ARG A 91 4.01 3.52 2.33
N CYS A 92 3.00 3.19 3.14
CA CYS A 92 3.16 2.19 4.19
C CYS A 92 3.49 0.82 3.60
N ILE A 93 2.83 0.44 2.51
CA ILE A 93 3.10 -0.84 1.86
C ILE A 93 4.55 -0.87 1.35
N ASP A 94 5.01 0.23 0.74
CA ASP A 94 6.39 0.32 0.29
C ASP A 94 7.37 0.20 1.45
N MET A 95 7.08 0.83 2.57
CA MET A 95 7.92 0.73 3.76
C MET A 95 7.99 -0.70 4.28
N ILE A 96 6.86 -1.40 4.28
CA ILE A 96 6.80 -2.78 4.72
C ILE A 96 7.63 -3.67 3.80
N ILE A 97 7.51 -3.48 2.49
CA ILE A 97 8.28 -4.27 1.52
C ILE A 97 9.78 -4.04 1.74
N ASP A 98 10.19 -2.80 1.92
CA ASP A 98 11.61 -2.47 2.10
C ASP A 98 12.15 -2.98 3.43
N HIS A 99 11.30 -3.11 4.44
CA HIS A 99 11.69 -3.49 5.80
C HIS A 99 11.52 -4.99 6.07
N ALA A 100 10.96 -5.74 5.13
CA ALA A 100 10.42 -7.07 5.41
C ALA A 100 11.44 -8.10 5.92
N LYS A 101 12.73 -7.92 5.64
CA LYS A 101 13.77 -8.85 6.12
C LYS A 101 14.36 -8.45 7.46
N ALA A 102 13.95 -7.29 7.99
CA ALA A 102 14.41 -6.83 9.28
C ALA A 102 13.42 -7.25 10.36
N SER A 103 13.86 -7.20 11.62
CA SER A 103 12.99 -7.51 12.73
C SER A 103 11.90 -6.47 12.87
N LEU A 104 10.69 -6.92 13.17
CA LEU A 104 9.58 -6.02 13.46
C LEU A 104 9.81 -5.40 14.83
N THR A 105 9.91 -4.07 14.87
CA THR A 105 10.17 -3.34 16.10
C THR A 105 8.99 -2.42 16.42
N GLU A 106 8.88 -2.07 17.70
CA GLU A 106 7.89 -1.08 18.12
C GLU A 106 8.10 0.25 17.41
N LYS A 107 9.38 0.63 17.22
CA LYS A 107 9.71 1.86 16.52
C LYS A 107 9.18 1.85 15.09
N PHE A 108 9.34 0.73 14.37
CA PHE A 108 8.85 0.64 13.00
C PHE A 108 7.33 0.71 12.93
N ILE A 109 6.65 0.04 13.87
CA ILE A 109 5.18 0.08 13.92
C ILE A 109 4.69 1.51 14.14
N LYS A 110 5.36 2.26 15.03
CA LYS A 110 5.01 3.66 15.27
C LYS A 110 5.26 4.52 14.04
N GLU A 111 6.34 4.25 13.31
CA GLU A 111 6.62 4.95 12.06
C GLU A 111 5.52 4.72 11.02
N LEU A 112 5.06 3.47 10.89
CA LEU A 112 3.96 3.16 9.99
C LEU A 112 2.70 3.93 10.36
N HIS A 113 2.37 3.96 11.67
CA HIS A 113 1.19 4.68 12.13
C HIS A 113 1.32 6.17 11.83
N LEU A 114 2.50 6.73 12.03
CA LEU A 114 2.73 8.14 11.76
C LEU A 114 2.55 8.46 10.27
N VAL A 115 3.10 7.62 9.39
CA VAL A 115 2.95 7.79 7.95
C VAL A 115 1.49 7.67 7.54
N LEU A 116 0.79 6.67 8.08
CA LEU A 116 -0.60 6.40 7.71
C LEU A 116 -1.50 7.58 8.02
N LYS A 117 -1.27 8.26 9.13
CA LYS A 117 -2.12 9.37 9.57
C LYS A 117 -1.61 10.74 9.18
N ASN A 118 -0.46 10.79 8.50
CA ASN A 118 0.16 12.07 8.14
C ASN A 118 -0.79 12.90 7.27
N GLY A 119 -1.06 14.13 7.70
CA GLY A 119 -1.88 15.05 6.95
C GLY A 119 -3.38 14.86 7.09
N THR A 120 -3.83 13.84 7.81
CA THR A 120 -5.27 13.63 8.03
C THR A 120 -5.78 14.55 9.13
N SER A 121 -7.10 14.65 9.24
CA SER A 121 -7.71 15.46 10.29
C SER A 121 -7.34 14.96 11.69
N ASP A 122 -7.18 13.64 11.84
CA ASP A 122 -6.77 13.06 13.13
C ASP A 122 -5.40 13.54 13.56
N SER A 123 -4.48 13.75 12.63
CA SER A 123 -3.12 14.18 12.96
C SER A 123 -3.08 15.62 13.48
N ARG A 124 -4.17 16.38 13.32
CA ARG A 124 -4.26 17.76 13.76
C ARG A 124 -4.97 17.93 15.11
N LYS A 125 -5.42 16.83 15.70
CA LYS A 125 -6.11 16.88 16.98
C LYS A 125 -5.12 16.73 18.13
N ASP A 126 -5.19 17.63 19.09
CA ASP A 126 -4.26 17.63 20.23
C ASP A 126 -4.30 16.33 21.02
N TRP A 127 -5.46 15.72 21.14
CA TRP A 127 -5.63 14.51 21.93
C TRP A 127 -5.27 13.23 21.19
N PHE A 128 -4.95 13.32 19.91
CA PHE A 128 -4.65 12.12 19.10
C PHE A 128 -3.14 11.87 19.09
N ALA A 129 -2.73 10.73 19.60
CA ALA A 129 -1.31 10.38 19.72
C ALA A 129 -0.81 9.72 18.46
N VAL A 130 -0.49 10.55 17.45
CA VAL A 130 0.05 10.05 16.17
C VAL A 130 1.45 9.51 16.43
N GLY A 131 1.72 8.29 15.93
CA GLY A 131 3.01 7.65 16.12
C GLY A 131 3.11 6.83 17.40
N ASP A 132 1.99 6.71 18.13
CA ASP A 132 1.91 5.86 19.30
C ASP A 132 0.83 4.81 19.12
N TYR A 133 0.83 3.82 20.02
CA TYR A 133 -0.22 2.82 19.99
C TYR A 133 -1.53 3.44 20.43
N LYS A 134 -2.61 3.00 19.80
CA LYS A 134 -3.92 3.42 20.25
C LYS A 134 -4.24 2.78 21.60
N LYS A 135 -4.85 3.55 22.41
CA LYS A 135 -5.26 3.10 23.75
C LYS A 135 -6.68 2.57 23.73
#